data_074746364bfc578843cae05956fa5572
#
_entry.id   074746364bfc578843cae05956fa5572
#
_cell.length_a   1.000
_cell.length_b   1.000
_cell.length_c   1.000
_cell.angle_alpha   90.00
_cell.angle_beta   90.00
_cell.angle_gamma   90.00
#
_symmetry.space_group_name_H-M   'P 1'
#
loop_
_entity.id
_entity.type
_entity.pdbx_description
1 polymer ?
#
loop_
_entity_poly.entity_id
_entity_poly.type
_entity_poly.pdbx_seq_one_letter_code
_entity_poly.pdbx_strand_id
1 'polypeptide(L)'
;RMREDGAANVAVIGGDSPLMKRFAHAFAGEWILMGGNLPQSYPFVPTPDGLRVLRRDLAKAPVDAIVLAVDGPDAALVKTYAPRVNTWASGQVNQRQDHAARLDLEDVRFVDVSWVVVPDSAAFAKLPRPEYANAALDRLYALGLDAFRVAEVFVTAPPDRLSFDGATGRVELSDSRQIWREGRLATFRA
;
A
#
# COMPACT_ATOMS: atom_id res chain seq x y z
N ARG A 1 -8.76 -1.40 9.83
CA ARG A 1 -8.91 -2.86 9.61
C ARG A 1 -7.91 -3.70 10.39
N MET A 2 -6.61 -3.44 10.31
CA MET A 2 -5.60 -4.22 11.06
C MET A 2 -5.92 -4.31 12.56
N ARG A 3 -6.43 -3.23 13.18
CA ARG A 3 -6.90 -3.24 14.56
C ARG A 3 -8.21 -3.99 14.75
N GLU A 4 -9.12 -3.88 13.81
CA GLU A 4 -10.39 -4.65 13.80
C GLU A 4 -10.09 -6.16 13.70
N ASP A 5 -9.01 -6.53 13.00
CA ASP A 5 -8.51 -7.90 12.94
C ASP A 5 -7.77 -8.34 14.23
N GLY A 6 -7.71 -7.48 15.25
CA GLY A 6 -7.14 -7.79 16.57
C GLY A 6 -5.63 -7.61 16.70
N ALA A 7 -4.95 -6.98 15.72
CA ALA A 7 -3.52 -6.74 15.82
C ALA A 7 -3.20 -5.75 16.94
N ALA A 8 -2.28 -6.11 17.83
CA ALA A 8 -1.74 -5.28 18.90
C ALA A 8 -0.22 -5.08 18.77
N ASN A 9 0.51 -6.14 18.42
CA ASN A 9 1.95 -6.14 18.27
C ASN A 9 2.32 -6.17 16.79
N VAL A 10 2.65 -5.01 16.24
CA VAL A 10 2.94 -4.85 14.81
C VAL A 10 4.44 -4.75 14.58
N ALA A 11 4.95 -5.56 13.67
CA ALA A 11 6.31 -5.45 13.14
C ALA A 11 6.30 -4.69 11.81
N VAL A 12 7.12 -3.66 11.68
CA VAL A 12 7.37 -2.96 10.40
C VAL A 12 8.72 -3.41 9.87
N ILE A 13 8.73 -4.05 8.71
CA ILE A 13 9.96 -4.49 8.05
C ILE A 13 10.24 -3.51 6.91
N GLY A 14 11.31 -2.74 7.04
CA GLY A 14 11.60 -1.60 6.16
C GLY A 14 12.89 -1.75 5.36
N GLY A 15 12.80 -1.44 4.07
CA GLY A 15 13.94 -1.25 3.17
C GLY A 15 14.55 0.16 3.28
N ASP A 16 15.67 0.35 2.60
CA ASP A 16 16.46 1.58 2.71
C ASP A 16 16.00 2.73 1.80
N SER A 17 15.10 2.47 0.86
CA SER A 17 14.66 3.52 -0.07
C SER A 17 13.94 4.67 0.66
N PRO A 18 14.11 5.93 0.20
CA PRO A 18 13.42 7.08 0.82
C PRO A 18 11.89 6.94 0.83
N LEU A 19 11.32 6.31 -0.18
CA LEU A 19 9.87 6.07 -0.27
C LEU A 19 9.42 5.10 0.82
N MET A 20 10.12 3.99 0.99
CA MET A 20 9.79 2.97 1.98
C MET A 20 9.98 3.48 3.41
N LYS A 21 11.02 4.27 3.66
CA LYS A 21 11.21 4.95 4.96
C LYS A 21 10.06 5.89 5.29
N ARG A 22 9.62 6.70 4.31
CA ARG A 22 8.44 7.58 4.50
C ARG A 22 7.16 6.80 4.75
N PHE A 23 6.95 5.71 4.01
CA PHE A 23 5.79 4.84 4.23
C PHE A 23 5.80 4.23 5.63
N ALA A 24 6.93 3.67 6.08
CA ALA A 24 7.06 3.09 7.42
C ALA A 24 6.79 4.13 8.52
N HIS A 25 7.34 5.34 8.39
CA HIS A 25 7.10 6.44 9.34
C HIS A 25 5.64 6.89 9.35
N ALA A 26 5.02 7.08 8.18
CA ALA A 26 3.61 7.47 8.07
C ALA A 26 2.70 6.41 8.67
N PHE A 27 2.95 5.13 8.38
CA PHE A 27 2.22 4.03 8.99
C PHE A 27 2.35 4.05 10.52
N ALA A 28 3.56 4.13 11.05
CA ALA A 28 3.81 4.12 12.50
C ALA A 28 3.11 5.29 13.20
N GLY A 29 3.19 6.50 12.62
CA GLY A 29 2.50 7.67 13.15
C GLY A 29 0.98 7.49 13.20
N GLU A 30 0.37 7.07 12.10
CA GLU A 30 -1.07 6.85 12.02
C GLU A 30 -1.52 5.71 12.94
N TRP A 31 -0.77 4.63 13.01
CA TRP A 31 -1.04 3.51 13.91
C TRP A 31 -1.11 3.94 15.37
N ILE A 32 -0.16 4.79 15.82
CA ILE A 32 -0.12 5.34 17.18
C ILE A 32 -1.29 6.29 17.41
N LEU A 33 -1.60 7.18 16.46
CA LEU A 33 -2.73 8.12 16.53
C LEU A 33 -4.06 7.37 16.68
N MET A 34 -4.21 6.22 16.04
CA MET A 34 -5.35 5.33 16.21
C MET A 34 -5.33 4.54 17.53
N GLY A 35 -4.38 4.78 18.43
CA GLY A 35 -4.24 4.13 19.73
C GLY A 35 -3.59 2.73 19.65
N GLY A 36 -2.81 2.45 18.64
CA GLY A 36 -1.93 1.28 18.57
C GLY A 36 -0.68 1.45 19.42
N ASN A 37 -0.05 0.34 19.82
CA ASN A 37 1.27 0.36 20.46
C ASN A 37 2.35 0.79 19.48
N LEU A 38 3.49 1.29 19.98
CA LEU A 38 4.65 1.61 19.12
C LEU A 38 5.06 0.37 18.30
N PRO A 39 5.02 0.42 16.97
CA PRO A 39 5.41 -0.71 16.14
C PRO A 39 6.90 -1.04 16.30
N GLN A 40 7.22 -2.32 16.29
CA GLN A 40 8.61 -2.77 16.28
C GLN A 40 9.18 -2.63 14.87
N SER A 41 10.29 -1.92 14.71
CA SER A 41 10.93 -1.70 13.41
C SER A 41 12.10 -2.65 13.20
N TYR A 42 12.10 -3.32 12.05
CA TYR A 42 13.15 -4.26 11.65
C TYR A 42 13.73 -3.83 10.29
N PRO A 43 15.05 -3.65 10.18
CA PRO A 43 15.67 -3.35 8.90
C PRO A 43 15.64 -4.60 8.00
N PHE A 44 15.27 -4.40 6.74
CA PHE A 44 15.41 -5.42 5.72
C PHE A 44 16.78 -5.30 5.05
N VAL A 45 17.57 -6.37 5.13
CA VAL A 45 18.85 -6.49 4.44
C VAL A 45 18.78 -7.70 3.52
N PRO A 46 18.84 -7.54 2.17
CA PRO A 46 18.63 -8.61 1.20
C PRO A 46 19.86 -9.53 1.04
N THR A 47 20.38 -10.03 2.17
CA THR A 47 21.47 -10.97 2.22
C THR A 47 21.06 -12.21 3.04
N PRO A 48 21.65 -13.40 2.80
CA PRO A 48 21.35 -14.58 3.59
C PRO A 48 21.54 -14.37 5.10
N ASP A 49 22.54 -13.60 5.50
CA ASP A 49 22.80 -13.28 6.91
C ASP A 49 21.76 -12.30 7.45
N GLY A 50 21.42 -11.25 6.70
CA GLY A 50 20.39 -10.30 7.06
C GLY A 50 19.02 -10.95 7.27
N LEU A 51 18.64 -11.86 6.38
CA LEU A 51 17.39 -12.63 6.50
C LEU A 51 17.38 -13.57 7.70
N ARG A 52 18.51 -14.21 8.02
CA ARG A 52 18.65 -15.02 9.23
C ARG A 52 18.51 -14.20 10.50
N VAL A 53 19.12 -13.00 10.51
CA VAL A 53 19.00 -12.04 11.62
C VAL A 53 17.54 -11.60 11.76
N LEU A 54 16.90 -11.17 10.68
CA LEU A 54 15.49 -10.78 10.67
C LEU A 54 14.58 -11.88 11.25
N ARG A 55 14.70 -13.10 10.77
CA ARG A 55 13.93 -14.26 11.28
C ARG A 55 14.15 -14.49 12.78
N ARG A 56 15.41 -14.46 13.22
CA ARG A 56 15.77 -14.62 14.64
C ARG A 56 15.16 -13.51 15.49
N ASP A 57 15.21 -12.26 15.01
CA ASP A 57 14.76 -11.10 15.78
C ASP A 57 13.22 -11.02 15.83
N LEU A 58 12.52 -11.37 14.76
CA LEU A 58 11.06 -11.54 14.75
C LEU A 58 10.58 -12.64 15.70
N ALA A 59 11.39 -13.66 15.96
CA ALA A 59 11.04 -14.74 16.89
C ALA A 59 11.19 -14.34 18.38
N LYS A 60 11.80 -13.21 18.71
CA LYS A 60 12.07 -12.78 20.11
C LYS A 60 10.86 -12.13 20.78
N ALA A 61 9.93 -11.60 20.03
CA ALA A 61 8.78 -10.89 20.55
C ALA A 61 7.49 -11.35 19.87
N PRO A 62 6.33 -11.26 20.55
CA PRO A 62 5.06 -11.56 19.90
C PRO A 62 4.81 -10.57 18.76
N VAL A 63 4.45 -11.09 17.59
CA VAL A 63 4.07 -10.33 16.41
C VAL A 63 2.73 -10.85 15.91
N ASP A 64 1.72 -10.00 15.90
CA ASP A 64 0.36 -10.35 15.46
C ASP A 64 0.13 -9.97 14.00
N ALA A 65 0.84 -8.94 13.53
CA ALA A 65 0.78 -8.49 12.14
C ALA A 65 2.12 -7.93 11.68
N ILE A 66 2.38 -8.04 10.38
CA ILE A 66 3.57 -7.50 9.74
C ILE A 66 3.15 -6.44 8.72
N VAL A 67 3.89 -5.33 8.68
CA VAL A 67 3.81 -4.32 7.63
C VAL A 67 5.10 -4.33 6.83
N LEU A 68 4.98 -4.62 5.54
CA LEU A 68 6.11 -4.64 4.61
C LEU A 68 6.28 -3.25 3.98
N ALA A 69 7.30 -2.54 4.40
CA ALA A 69 7.75 -1.29 3.81
C ALA A 69 8.92 -1.56 2.84
N VAL A 70 8.68 -2.44 1.88
CA VAL A 70 9.62 -2.89 0.84
C VAL A 70 8.89 -3.00 -0.50
N ASP A 71 9.60 -3.20 -1.59
CA ASP A 71 8.99 -3.44 -2.91
C ASP A 71 8.60 -4.93 -3.13
N GLY A 72 8.03 -5.24 -4.30
CA GLY A 72 7.48 -6.56 -4.56
C GLY A 72 8.45 -7.72 -4.43
N PRO A 73 9.63 -7.71 -5.10
CA PRO A 73 10.60 -8.79 -4.99
C PRO A 73 11.12 -8.98 -3.57
N ASP A 74 11.40 -7.89 -2.87
CA ASP A 74 11.85 -7.92 -1.48
C ASP A 74 10.74 -8.40 -0.53
N ALA A 75 9.48 -8.04 -0.80
CA ALA A 75 8.34 -8.50 -0.01
C ALA A 75 8.16 -10.02 -0.09
N ALA A 76 8.28 -10.61 -1.28
CA ALA A 76 8.23 -12.05 -1.47
C ALA A 76 9.35 -12.76 -0.69
N LEU A 77 10.57 -12.20 -0.75
CA LEU A 77 11.71 -12.72 -0.02
C LEU A 77 11.48 -12.65 1.50
N VAL A 78 11.04 -11.50 2.03
CA VAL A 78 10.73 -11.34 3.46
C VAL A 78 9.66 -12.33 3.90
N LYS A 79 8.60 -12.52 3.12
CA LYS A 79 7.48 -13.42 3.44
C LYS A 79 7.94 -14.85 3.70
N THR A 80 8.96 -15.31 2.98
CA THR A 80 9.54 -16.66 3.15
C THR A 80 10.20 -16.86 4.53
N TYR A 81 10.70 -15.78 5.14
CA TYR A 81 11.41 -15.82 6.42
C TYR A 81 10.56 -15.32 7.60
N ALA A 82 9.47 -14.65 7.33
CA ALA A 82 8.59 -14.08 8.35
C ALA A 82 7.65 -15.15 8.96
N PRO A 83 7.17 -14.96 10.19
CA PRO A 83 6.13 -15.81 10.76
C PRO A 83 4.83 -15.71 9.96
N ARG A 84 4.01 -16.76 10.02
CA ARG A 84 2.70 -16.81 9.34
C ARG A 84 1.66 -16.00 10.13
N VAL A 85 1.70 -14.69 9.96
CA VAL A 85 0.75 -13.76 10.56
C VAL A 85 0.14 -12.87 9.46
N ASN A 86 -0.91 -12.12 9.80
CA ASN A 86 -1.51 -11.16 8.88
C ASN A 86 -0.45 -10.19 8.36
N THR A 87 -0.26 -10.16 7.04
CA THR A 87 0.78 -9.35 6.40
C THR A 87 0.16 -8.28 5.53
N TRP A 88 0.62 -7.05 5.71
CA TRP A 88 0.14 -5.85 5.04
C TRP A 88 1.29 -5.15 4.32
N ALA A 89 0.98 -4.43 3.26
CA ALA A 89 1.98 -3.72 2.48
C ALA A 89 1.40 -2.46 1.82
N SER A 90 2.28 -1.61 1.29
CA SER A 90 1.90 -0.55 0.37
C SER A 90 1.67 -1.10 -1.03
N GLY A 91 1.05 -0.31 -1.91
CA GLY A 91 0.88 -0.67 -3.32
C GLY A 91 2.19 -0.95 -4.07
N GLN A 92 3.34 -0.59 -3.50
CA GLN A 92 4.64 -0.87 -4.13
C GLN A 92 4.95 -2.37 -4.26
N VAL A 93 4.29 -3.22 -3.47
CA VAL A 93 4.39 -4.68 -3.65
C VAL A 93 3.65 -5.18 -4.89
N ASN A 94 2.67 -4.41 -5.38
CA ASN A 94 1.88 -4.75 -6.56
C ASN A 94 2.59 -4.26 -7.84
N GLN A 95 3.69 -4.90 -8.18
CA GLN A 95 4.38 -4.70 -9.44
C GLN A 95 3.76 -5.61 -10.53
N ARG A 96 4.10 -5.38 -11.79
CA ARG A 96 3.78 -6.32 -12.88
C ARG A 96 4.68 -7.55 -12.77
N GLN A 97 4.34 -8.42 -11.84
CA GLN A 97 5.09 -9.65 -11.56
C GLN A 97 4.52 -10.82 -12.36
N ASP A 98 5.35 -11.82 -12.59
CA ASP A 98 4.90 -13.10 -13.10
C ASP A 98 4.04 -13.85 -12.07
N HIS A 99 3.44 -14.95 -12.51
CA HIS A 99 2.55 -15.74 -11.64
C HIS A 99 3.29 -16.32 -10.43
N ALA A 100 4.54 -16.77 -10.58
CA ALA A 100 5.33 -17.34 -9.50
C ALA A 100 5.59 -16.32 -8.38
N ALA A 101 6.01 -15.11 -8.72
CA ALA A 101 6.23 -14.04 -7.74
C ALA A 101 4.93 -13.62 -7.02
N ARG A 102 3.77 -13.78 -7.67
CA ARG A 102 2.46 -13.53 -7.02
C ARG A 102 2.12 -14.60 -5.99
N LEU A 103 2.46 -15.87 -6.26
CA LEU A 103 2.25 -16.96 -5.31
C LEU A 103 3.02 -16.74 -4.00
N ASP A 104 4.24 -16.24 -4.09
CA ASP A 104 5.05 -15.92 -2.91
C ASP A 104 4.44 -14.82 -2.04
N LEU A 105 3.57 -13.97 -2.62
CA LEU A 105 2.84 -12.92 -1.93
C LEU A 105 1.41 -13.32 -1.53
N GLU A 106 1.03 -14.58 -1.67
CA GLU A 106 -0.32 -15.02 -1.31
C GLU A 106 -0.71 -14.56 0.10
N ASP A 107 -1.96 -14.11 0.25
CA ASP A 107 -2.55 -13.54 1.47
C ASP A 107 -1.95 -12.21 1.94
N VAL A 108 -0.97 -11.63 1.26
CA VAL A 108 -0.52 -10.27 1.55
C VAL A 108 -1.62 -9.28 1.15
N ARG A 109 -2.04 -8.46 2.11
CA ARG A 109 -2.99 -7.37 1.91
C ARG A 109 -2.25 -6.08 1.60
N PHE A 110 -2.73 -5.32 0.64
CA PHE A 110 -2.11 -4.06 0.26
C PHE A 110 -3.15 -3.02 -0.16
N VAL A 111 -2.78 -1.76 -0.10
CA VAL A 111 -3.61 -0.66 -0.60
C VAL A 111 -2.96 -0.09 -1.86
N ASP A 112 -3.73 0.00 -2.93
CA ASP A 112 -3.26 0.56 -4.20
C ASP A 112 -4.37 1.39 -4.86
N VAL A 113 -4.07 2.03 -5.98
CA VAL A 113 -5.03 2.83 -6.74
C VAL A 113 -6.08 1.93 -7.42
N SER A 114 -7.32 2.40 -7.50
CA SER A 114 -8.42 1.65 -8.12
C SER A 114 -8.13 1.27 -9.56
N TRP A 115 -7.44 2.14 -10.30
CA TRP A 115 -7.02 1.91 -11.69
C TRP A 115 -6.24 0.59 -11.90
N VAL A 116 -5.43 0.21 -10.91
CA VAL A 116 -4.60 -1.00 -10.97
C VAL A 116 -5.31 -2.22 -10.38
N VAL A 117 -6.06 -2.01 -9.29
CA VAL A 117 -6.69 -3.11 -8.52
C VAL A 117 -7.99 -3.60 -9.16
N VAL A 118 -8.79 -2.70 -9.73
CA VAL A 118 -10.08 -3.01 -10.34
C VAL A 118 -10.14 -2.43 -11.77
N PRO A 119 -9.33 -2.95 -12.69
CA PRO A 119 -9.17 -2.39 -14.03
C PRO A 119 -10.47 -2.31 -14.82
N ASP A 120 -11.41 -3.21 -14.57
CA ASP A 120 -12.68 -3.32 -15.29
C ASP A 120 -13.81 -2.50 -14.64
N SER A 121 -13.48 -1.58 -13.72
CA SER A 121 -14.46 -0.72 -13.08
C SER A 121 -15.21 0.16 -14.11
N ALA A 122 -16.52 0.20 -13.99
CA ALA A 122 -17.37 1.05 -14.84
C ALA A 122 -17.03 2.55 -14.71
N ALA A 123 -16.47 2.97 -13.58
CA ALA A 123 -16.10 4.37 -13.31
C ALA A 123 -15.08 4.93 -14.32
N PHE A 124 -14.25 4.08 -14.91
CA PHE A 124 -13.22 4.47 -15.89
C PHE A 124 -13.18 3.58 -17.15
N ALA A 125 -14.24 2.79 -17.40
CA ALA A 125 -14.32 1.91 -18.57
C ALA A 125 -14.22 2.65 -19.92
N LYS A 126 -14.60 3.94 -19.96
CA LYS A 126 -14.54 4.78 -21.16
C LYS A 126 -13.22 5.56 -21.30
N LEU A 127 -12.35 5.50 -20.31
CA LEU A 127 -11.08 6.21 -20.36
C LEU A 127 -10.05 5.40 -21.15
N PRO A 128 -9.18 6.06 -21.92
CA PRO A 128 -8.10 5.38 -22.62
C PRO A 128 -7.18 4.71 -21.59
N ARG A 129 -6.73 3.50 -21.90
CA ARG A 129 -5.84 2.71 -21.05
C ARG A 129 -4.52 2.46 -21.77
N PRO A 130 -3.59 3.42 -21.69
CA PRO A 130 -2.27 3.25 -22.29
C PRO A 130 -1.50 2.13 -21.58
N GLU A 131 -0.67 1.44 -22.34
CA GLU A 131 0.25 0.45 -21.79
C GLU A 131 1.53 1.13 -21.34
N TYR A 132 1.84 1.03 -20.06
CA TYR A 132 3.07 1.55 -19.48
C TYR A 132 4.05 0.44 -19.14
N ALA A 133 5.33 0.77 -19.11
CA ALA A 133 6.40 -0.17 -18.83
C ALA A 133 6.38 -0.72 -17.38
N ASN A 134 5.79 0.04 -16.45
CA ASN A 134 5.75 -0.36 -15.05
C ASN A 134 4.52 0.20 -14.32
N ALA A 135 4.18 -0.40 -13.19
CA ALA A 135 3.01 -0.05 -12.39
C ALA A 135 3.10 1.36 -11.75
N ALA A 136 4.29 1.95 -11.63
CA ALA A 136 4.43 3.31 -11.11
C ALA A 136 3.86 4.35 -12.09
N LEU A 137 4.04 4.13 -13.39
CA LEU A 137 3.44 4.98 -14.43
C LEU A 137 1.92 4.81 -14.49
N ASP A 138 1.39 3.60 -14.29
CA ASP A 138 -0.05 3.40 -14.17
C ASP A 138 -0.64 4.21 -13.02
N ARG A 139 0.02 4.24 -11.85
CA ARG A 139 -0.41 5.03 -10.69
C ARG A 139 -0.33 6.53 -10.94
N LEU A 140 0.72 6.97 -11.63
CA LEU A 140 0.88 8.38 -12.00
C LEU A 140 -0.18 8.82 -13.00
N TYR A 141 -0.51 7.98 -13.98
CA TYR A 141 -1.61 8.23 -14.92
C TYR A 141 -2.96 8.33 -14.20
N ALA A 142 -3.26 7.40 -13.30
CA ALA A 142 -4.45 7.45 -12.47
C ALA A 142 -4.55 8.74 -11.66
N LEU A 143 -3.42 9.20 -11.10
CA LEU A 143 -3.35 10.48 -10.39
C LEU A 143 -3.65 11.65 -11.33
N GLY A 144 -3.10 11.64 -12.55
CA GLY A 144 -3.36 12.68 -13.56
C GLY A 144 -4.82 12.76 -13.97
N LEU A 145 -5.48 11.60 -14.15
CA LEU A 145 -6.93 11.55 -14.45
C LEU A 145 -7.76 12.22 -13.36
N ASP A 146 -7.52 11.88 -12.10
CA ASP A 146 -8.30 12.45 -11.00
C ASP A 146 -7.94 13.92 -10.75
N ALA A 147 -6.68 14.31 -10.90
CA ALA A 147 -6.26 15.70 -10.79
C ALA A 147 -6.94 16.57 -11.88
N PHE A 148 -7.05 16.06 -13.11
CA PHE A 148 -7.78 16.75 -14.18
C PHE A 148 -9.26 16.91 -13.83
N ARG A 149 -9.93 15.88 -13.35
CA ARG A 149 -11.35 15.93 -12.94
C ARG A 149 -11.57 16.94 -11.81
N VAL A 150 -10.70 16.95 -10.82
CA VAL A 150 -10.75 17.94 -9.73
C VAL A 150 -10.58 19.34 -10.29
N ALA A 151 -9.56 19.58 -11.13
CA ALA A 151 -9.32 20.89 -11.74
C ALA A 151 -10.51 21.38 -12.57
N GLU A 152 -11.13 20.52 -13.37
CA GLU A 152 -12.31 20.83 -14.18
C GLU A 152 -13.47 21.35 -13.31
N VAL A 153 -13.74 20.68 -12.18
CA VAL A 153 -14.78 21.11 -11.25
C VAL A 153 -14.43 22.48 -10.63
N PHE A 154 -13.19 22.66 -10.20
CA PHE A 154 -12.77 23.91 -9.54
C PHE A 154 -12.72 25.13 -10.48
N VAL A 155 -12.41 24.92 -11.76
CA VAL A 155 -12.40 25.98 -12.78
C VAL A 155 -13.84 26.41 -13.10
N THR A 156 -14.79 25.48 -13.12
CA THR A 156 -16.20 25.80 -13.43
C THR A 156 -16.89 26.53 -12.27
N ALA A 157 -16.84 25.95 -11.09
CA ALA A 157 -17.31 26.57 -9.84
C ALA A 157 -16.70 25.81 -8.66
N PRO A 158 -15.89 26.47 -7.81
CA PRO A 158 -15.31 25.80 -6.64
C PRO A 158 -16.42 25.24 -5.74
N PRO A 159 -16.48 23.91 -5.54
CA PRO A 159 -17.55 23.30 -4.77
C PRO A 159 -17.30 23.42 -3.27
N ASP A 160 -18.37 23.45 -2.48
CA ASP A 160 -18.27 23.31 -1.03
C ASP A 160 -17.95 21.87 -0.64
N ARG A 161 -18.40 20.89 -1.44
CA ARG A 161 -18.17 19.47 -1.25
C ARG A 161 -17.85 18.82 -2.59
N LEU A 162 -16.89 17.92 -2.57
CA LEU A 162 -16.53 17.06 -3.70
C LEU A 162 -16.37 15.64 -3.21
N SER A 163 -17.01 14.70 -3.86
CA SER A 163 -16.82 13.27 -3.60
C SER A 163 -17.13 12.49 -4.88
N PHE A 164 -16.19 11.65 -5.33
CA PHE A 164 -16.39 10.75 -6.46
C PHE A 164 -15.48 9.53 -6.40
N ASP A 165 -15.88 8.45 -7.07
CA ASP A 165 -15.02 7.29 -7.30
C ASP A 165 -14.08 7.59 -8.47
N GLY A 166 -12.80 7.75 -8.13
CA GLY A 166 -11.73 8.09 -9.06
C GLY A 166 -10.83 6.92 -9.43
N ALA A 167 -9.93 7.18 -10.35
CA ALA A 167 -8.91 6.23 -10.77
C ALA A 167 -7.91 5.91 -9.63
N THR A 168 -7.67 6.86 -8.73
CA THR A 168 -6.81 6.65 -7.54
C THR A 168 -7.54 6.03 -6.36
N GLY A 169 -8.86 5.98 -6.39
CA GLY A 169 -9.74 5.54 -5.29
C GLY A 169 -10.86 6.54 -5.05
N ARG A 170 -11.47 6.51 -3.89
CA ARG A 170 -12.45 7.52 -3.51
C ARG A 170 -11.75 8.86 -3.27
N VAL A 171 -12.18 9.89 -3.97
CA VAL A 171 -11.63 11.25 -3.90
C VAL A 171 -12.64 12.14 -3.19
N GLU A 172 -12.22 12.85 -2.16
CA GLU A 172 -13.09 13.72 -1.35
C GLU A 172 -12.40 15.04 -1.05
N LEU A 173 -13.18 16.13 -1.02
CA LEU A 173 -12.76 17.43 -0.51
C LEU A 173 -13.13 17.50 0.98
N SER A 174 -12.12 17.68 1.84
CA SER A 174 -12.32 17.86 3.27
C SER A 174 -12.80 19.26 3.62
N ASP A 175 -13.30 19.45 4.84
CA ASP A 175 -13.67 20.76 5.39
C ASP A 175 -12.48 21.73 5.46
N SER A 176 -11.25 21.21 5.58
CA SER A 176 -10.00 21.98 5.51
C SER A 176 -9.56 22.33 4.08
N ARG A 177 -10.38 22.06 3.07
CA ARG A 177 -10.09 22.29 1.65
C ARG A 177 -8.92 21.47 1.11
N GLN A 178 -8.68 20.31 1.69
CA GLN A 178 -7.70 19.34 1.21
C GLN A 178 -8.38 18.22 0.43
N ILE A 179 -7.73 17.75 -0.62
CA ILE A 179 -8.17 16.57 -1.39
C ILE A 179 -7.65 15.32 -0.71
N TRP A 180 -8.56 14.52 -0.19
CA TRP A 180 -8.29 13.20 0.36
C TRP A 180 -8.54 12.13 -0.69
N ARG A 181 -7.75 11.06 -0.61
CA ARG A 181 -7.88 9.90 -1.49
C ARG A 181 -7.81 8.63 -0.67
N GLU A 182 -8.84 7.82 -0.77
CA GLU A 182 -8.87 6.50 -0.17
C GLU A 182 -8.59 5.44 -1.24
N GLY A 183 -7.40 4.81 -1.16
CA GLY A 183 -7.02 3.73 -2.07
C GLY A 183 -7.85 2.46 -1.85
N ARG A 184 -7.75 1.53 -2.78
CA ARG A 184 -8.47 0.26 -2.71
C ARG A 184 -7.64 -0.79 -1.97
N LEU A 185 -8.24 -1.42 -0.96
CA LEU A 185 -7.67 -2.59 -0.33
C LEU A 185 -7.80 -3.80 -1.26
N ALA A 186 -6.71 -4.53 -1.40
CA ALA A 186 -6.63 -5.77 -2.17
C ALA A 186 -5.83 -6.83 -1.41
N THR A 187 -5.92 -8.07 -1.87
CA THR A 187 -5.18 -9.21 -1.33
C THR A 187 -4.66 -10.03 -2.51
N PHE A 188 -3.40 -10.43 -2.47
CA PHE A 188 -2.90 -11.40 -3.43
C PHE A 188 -3.61 -12.73 -3.24
N ARG A 189 -4.13 -13.28 -4.32
CA ARG A 189 -4.75 -14.61 -4.40
C ARG A 189 -4.08 -15.42 -5.52
N ALA A 190 -3.83 -16.69 -5.24
CA ALA A 190 -3.34 -17.65 -6.22
C ALA A 190 -4.40 -17.97 -7.28
#